data_340003dd7098ec3508514476b1391e6e
#
_entry.id   340003dd7098ec3508514476b1391e6e
#
_cell.length_a   1.000
_cell.length_b   1.000
_cell.length_c   1.000
_cell.angle_alpha   90.00
_cell.angle_beta   90.00
_cell.angle_gamma   90.00
#
_symmetry.space_group_name_H-M   'P 1'
#
loop_
_entity.id
_entity.type
_entity.pdbx_description
1 polymer ?
#
loop_
_entity_poly.entity_id
_entity_poly.type
_entity_poly.pdbx_seq_one_letter_code
_entity_poly.pdbx_strand_id
1 'polypeptide(L)' 'MLEELDRVLELLAERERTLEELKAETSLSEETLNLVIEFFVAYDFASRDNNRIRLTDSGRKLLELSY' A
#
# COMPACT_ATOMS: atom_id res chain seq x y z
N MET A 1 -13.49 -4.03 6.64
CA MET A 1 -12.25 -4.03 5.88
C MET A 1 -11.08 -4.47 6.75
N LEU A 2 -10.10 -5.07 6.17
CA LEU A 2 -8.93 -5.53 6.91
C LEU A 2 -8.08 -4.36 7.34
N GLU A 3 -7.77 -4.29 8.62
CA GLU A 3 -7.01 -3.16 9.18
C GLU A 3 -5.63 -3.05 8.55
N GLU A 4 -5.01 -4.19 8.22
CA GLU A 4 -3.69 -4.19 7.61
C GLU A 4 -3.69 -3.53 6.24
N LEU A 5 -4.74 -3.78 5.43
CA LEU A 5 -4.85 -3.15 4.13
C LEU A 5 -5.03 -1.64 4.26
N ASP A 6 -5.88 -1.22 5.18
CA ASP A 6 -6.09 0.20 5.44
C ASP A 6 -4.79 0.85 5.92
N ARG A 7 -4.05 0.15 6.77
CA ARG A 7 -2.79 0.69 7.29
C ARG A 7 -1.78 0.92 6.16
N VAL A 8 -1.67 -0.04 5.23
CA VAL A 8 -0.76 0.10 4.10
C VAL A 8 -1.17 1.29 3.25
N LEU A 9 -2.47 1.43 2.97
CA LEU A 9 -2.97 2.57 2.19
C LEU A 9 -2.67 3.90 2.88
N GLU A 10 -2.88 3.97 4.19
CA GLU A 10 -2.61 5.19 4.95
C GLU A 10 -1.14 5.56 4.91
N LEU A 11 -0.26 4.58 5.07
CA LEU A 11 1.17 4.84 5.03
C LEU A 11 1.60 5.36 3.66
N LEU A 12 1.07 4.77 2.60
CA LEU A 12 1.37 5.21 1.24
C LEU A 12 0.78 6.57 0.94
N ALA A 13 -0.32 6.93 1.59
CA ALA A 13 -0.92 8.25 1.40
C ALA A 13 -0.05 9.34 2.00
N GLU A 14 0.71 9.04 3.05
CA GLU A 14 1.61 10.00 3.66
C GLU A 14 2.81 10.29 2.78
N ARG A 15 3.40 9.26 2.19
CA ARG A 15 4.52 9.38 1.26
C ARG A 15 4.82 8.01 0.67
N GLU A 16 5.60 8.01 -0.40
CA GLU A 16 6.03 6.72 -0.96
C GLU A 16 6.92 6.00 0.05
N ARG A 17 6.90 4.68 -0.02
CA ARG A 17 7.62 3.81 0.90
C ARG A 17 8.33 2.73 0.15
N THR A 18 9.45 2.28 0.70
CA THR A 18 10.09 1.06 0.21
C THR A 18 9.40 -0.13 0.87
N LEU A 19 9.64 -1.31 0.30
CA LEU A 19 9.10 -2.53 0.89
C LEU A 19 9.60 -2.72 2.31
N GLU A 20 10.89 -2.42 2.55
CA GLU A 20 11.47 -2.53 3.87
C GLU A 20 10.78 -1.60 4.88
N GLU A 21 10.47 -0.39 4.44
CA GLU A 21 9.76 0.55 5.31
C GLU A 21 8.37 0.05 5.67
N LEU A 22 7.67 -0.52 4.69
CA LEU A 22 6.35 -1.09 4.96
C LEU A 22 6.43 -2.27 5.90
N LYS A 23 7.47 -3.11 5.75
CA LYS A 23 7.67 -4.22 6.68
C LYS A 23 7.91 -3.72 8.09
N ALA A 24 8.70 -2.66 8.23
CA ALA A 24 9.01 -2.12 9.55
C ALA A 24 7.81 -1.44 10.21
N GLU A 25 6.93 -0.87 9.40
CA GLU A 25 5.82 -0.07 9.91
C GLU A 25 4.49 -0.82 9.99
N THR A 26 4.48 -2.07 9.54
CA THR A 26 3.31 -2.94 9.66
C THR A 26 3.75 -4.23 10.32
N SER A 27 2.78 -5.04 10.70
CA SER A 27 3.09 -6.35 11.27
C SER A 27 3.00 -7.45 10.22
N LEU A 28 2.93 -7.08 8.94
CA LEU A 28 2.77 -8.04 7.87
C LEU A 28 4.10 -8.69 7.51
N SER A 29 4.04 -9.98 7.15
CA SER A 29 5.21 -10.66 6.63
C SER A 29 5.52 -10.15 5.23
N GLU A 30 6.74 -10.38 4.78
CA GLU A 30 7.14 -9.95 3.44
C GLU A 30 6.26 -10.60 2.37
N GLU A 31 5.93 -11.87 2.55
CA GLU A 31 5.09 -12.60 1.61
C GLU A 31 3.70 -11.98 1.51
N THR A 32 3.08 -11.70 2.65
CA THR A 32 1.76 -11.08 2.68
C THR A 32 1.82 -9.68 2.09
N LEU A 33 2.86 -8.93 2.42
CA LEU A 33 3.02 -7.58 1.91
C LEU A 33 3.14 -7.56 0.40
N ASN A 34 3.91 -8.49 -0.17
CA ASN A 34 4.03 -8.60 -1.62
C ASN A 34 2.68 -8.88 -2.27
N LEU A 35 1.87 -9.73 -1.67
CA LEU A 35 0.54 -10.04 -2.19
C LEU A 35 -0.36 -8.80 -2.16
N VAL A 36 -0.32 -8.06 -1.06
CA VAL A 36 -1.11 -6.84 -0.92
C VAL A 36 -0.69 -5.81 -1.97
N ILE A 37 0.60 -5.63 -2.14
CA ILE A 37 1.12 -4.66 -3.10
C ILE A 37 0.76 -5.06 -4.52
N GLU A 38 0.88 -6.34 -4.85
CA GLU A 38 0.50 -6.82 -6.18
C GLU A 38 -0.98 -6.58 -6.45
N PHE A 39 -1.82 -6.78 -5.44
CA PHE A 39 -3.23 -6.52 -5.55
C PHE A 39 -3.47 -5.03 -5.83
N PHE A 40 -2.84 -4.15 -5.07
CA PHE A 40 -3.01 -2.71 -5.26
C PHE A 40 -2.54 -2.27 -6.64
N VAL A 41 -1.43 -2.83 -7.11
CA VAL A 41 -0.89 -2.48 -8.43
C VAL A 41 -1.82 -2.99 -9.53
N ALA A 42 -2.34 -4.20 -9.37
CA ALA A 42 -3.23 -4.80 -10.37
C ALA A 42 -4.50 -3.97 -10.55
N TYR A 43 -5.00 -3.37 -9.49
CA TYR A 43 -6.20 -2.54 -9.54
C TYR A 43 -5.89 -1.05 -9.68
N ASP A 44 -4.64 -0.71 -9.95
CA ASP A 44 -4.20 0.67 -10.17
C ASP A 44 -4.38 1.56 -8.93
N PHE A 45 -4.38 0.97 -7.75
CA PHE A 45 -4.43 1.74 -6.51
C PHE A 45 -3.04 2.19 -6.08
N ALA A 46 -2.00 1.49 -6.54
CA ALA A 46 -0.62 1.85 -6.24
C ALA A 46 0.23 1.57 -7.47
N SER A 47 1.39 2.21 -7.52
CA SER A 47 2.38 1.90 -8.55
C SER A 47 3.68 1.51 -7.88
N ARG A 48 4.43 0.66 -8.54
CA ARG A 48 5.68 0.12 -8.01
C ARG A 48 6.80 0.42 -8.99
N ASP A 49 7.86 1.04 -8.49
CA ASP A 49 9.06 1.33 -9.26
C ASP A 49 10.23 0.75 -8.51
N ASN A 50 10.69 -0.42 -8.95
CA ASN A 50 11.71 -1.18 -8.23
C ASN A 50 11.21 -1.49 -6.82
N ASN A 51 11.86 -0.90 -5.83
CA ASN A 51 11.54 -1.15 -4.43
C ASN A 51 10.64 -0.09 -3.82
N ARG A 52 10.27 0.93 -4.60
CA ARG A 52 9.45 2.03 -4.10
C ARG A 52 8.01 1.85 -4.53
N ILE A 53 7.12 2.02 -3.58
CA ILE A 53 5.68 1.90 -3.80
C ILE A 53 5.05 3.23 -3.45
N ARG A 54 4.13 3.69 -4.31
CA ARG A 54 3.40 4.92 -4.02
C ARG A 54 1.95 4.77 -4.43
N LEU A 55 1.12 5.58 -3.79
CA LEU A 55 -0.30 5.58 -4.04
C LEU A 55 -0.60 6.32 -5.34
N THR A 56 -1.53 5.76 -6.12
CA THR A 56 -2.03 6.45 -7.32
C THR A 56 -3.21 7.33 -6.93
N ASP A 57 -3.70 8.12 -7.88
CA ASP A 57 -4.91 8.91 -7.67
C ASP A 57 -6.09 8.00 -7.36
N SER A 58 -6.18 6.87 -8.05
CA SER A 58 -7.24 5.89 -7.77
C SER A 58 -7.14 5.36 -6.34
N GLY A 59 -5.92 5.13 -5.86
CA GLY A 59 -5.71 4.68 -4.50
C GLY A 59 -6.14 5.73 -3.49
N ARG A 60 -5.86 7.01 -3.77
CA ARG A 60 -6.28 8.08 -2.89
C ARG A 60 -7.81 8.17 -2.81
N LYS A 61 -8.46 8.00 -3.95
CA LYS A 61 -9.93 8.01 -3.99
C LYS A 61 -10.51 6.85 -3.18
N LEU A 62 -9.89 5.69 -3.28
CA LEU A 62 -10.32 4.53 -2.51
C LEU A 62 -10.24 4.83 -1.01
N LEU A 63 -9.14 5.44 -0.58
CA LEU A 63 -8.95 5.79 0.81
C LEU A 63 -9.99 6.82 1.27
N GLU A 64 -10.28 7.82 0.42
CA GLU A 64 -11.28 8.83 0.74
C GLU A 64 -12.66 8.23 0.90
N LEU A 65 -12.99 7.24 0.08
CA LEU A 65 -14.29 6.58 0.15
C LEU A 65 -14.43 5.70 1.38
N SER A 66 -13.30 5.31 1.99
CA SER A 66 -13.31 4.45 3.16
C SER A 66 -13.56 5.21 4.46
N TYR A 67 -13.53 6.53 4.42
CA TYR A 67 -13.68 7.37 5.63
C TYR A 67 -14.80 8.38 5.52
#